data_bb690f047e680f51d23e2296b26fc6f0
#
_entry.id   bb690f047e680f51d23e2296b26fc6f0
#
_cell.length_a   1.000
_cell.length_b   1.000
_cell.length_c   1.000
_cell.angle_alpha   90.00
_cell.angle_beta   90.00
_cell.angle_gamma   90.00
#
_symmetry.space_group_name_H-M   'P 1'
#
loop_
_entity.id
_entity.type
_entity.pdbx_description
1 polymer ?
#
loop_
_entity_poly.entity_id
_entity_poly.type
_entity_poly.pdbx_seq_one_letter_code
_entity_poly.pdbx_strand_id
1 'polypeptide(L)'
;MKIIITEEQMDMAQNKMTELVNKYGLDDVAKMMSIEPYEILEKGLVETYQYSILIWDKPIKSLGNLKHVDGTLDLDETSIRSLGKLESVTGNLKVKYSPLESLGELRTVGGDLRLIATDITDFGKLESVGGDLDIRGTPLAKLQERKIRSMINVKGEIYKKL
;
A
#
# COMPACT_ATOMS: atom_id res chain seq x y z
N MET A 1 -30.82 20.25 -3.40
CA MET A 1 -29.82 21.22 -2.92
C MET A 1 -28.44 20.58 -3.09
N LYS A 2 -27.54 21.16 -3.91
CA LYS A 2 -26.20 20.61 -4.12
C LYS A 2 -25.30 21.26 -3.07
N ILE A 3 -24.79 20.48 -2.12
CA ILE A 3 -23.83 20.98 -1.11
C ILE A 3 -22.48 21.05 -1.83
N ILE A 4 -21.92 22.25 -1.98
CA ILE A 4 -20.57 22.46 -2.50
C ILE A 4 -19.65 22.49 -1.28
N ILE A 5 -18.81 21.48 -1.14
CA ILE A 5 -17.78 21.41 -0.10
C ILE A 5 -16.51 22.04 -0.69
N THR A 6 -15.90 22.99 0.02
CA THR A 6 -14.64 23.62 -0.38
C THR A 6 -13.45 22.67 -0.16
N GLU A 7 -12.32 22.90 -0.86
CA GLU A 7 -11.08 22.14 -0.63
C GLU A 7 -10.65 22.21 0.84
N GLU A 8 -10.70 23.39 1.46
CA GLU A 8 -10.38 23.58 2.87
C GLU A 8 -11.27 22.73 3.81
N GLN A 9 -12.57 22.63 3.50
CA GLN A 9 -13.49 21.77 4.28
C GLN A 9 -13.20 20.28 4.08
N MET A 10 -12.77 19.89 2.88
CA MET A 10 -12.35 18.50 2.63
C MET A 10 -11.06 18.17 3.38
N ASP A 11 -10.05 19.04 3.36
CA ASP A 11 -8.79 18.86 4.07
C ASP A 11 -9.00 18.78 5.60
N MET A 12 -9.88 19.63 6.15
CA MET A 12 -10.25 19.57 7.58
C MET A 12 -10.92 18.23 7.93
N ALA A 13 -11.84 17.76 7.11
CA ALA A 13 -12.52 16.47 7.33
C ALA A 13 -11.55 15.30 7.25
N GLN A 14 -10.63 15.33 6.29
CA GLN A 14 -9.59 14.31 6.12
C GLN A 14 -8.61 14.28 7.29
N ASN A 15 -8.13 15.43 7.74
CA ASN A 15 -7.26 15.54 8.90
C ASN A 15 -7.94 15.00 10.17
N LYS A 16 -9.22 15.32 10.37
CA LYS A 16 -9.99 14.82 11.50
C LYS A 16 -10.21 13.32 11.43
N MET A 17 -10.48 12.79 10.25
CA MET A 17 -10.62 11.33 10.05
C MET A 17 -9.31 10.61 10.32
N THR A 18 -8.19 11.13 9.81
CA THR A 18 -6.86 10.59 10.08
C THR A 18 -6.57 10.55 11.59
N GLU A 19 -6.90 11.61 12.32
CA GLU A 19 -6.77 11.67 13.79
C GLU A 19 -7.61 10.57 14.48
N LEU A 20 -8.88 10.43 14.08
CA LEU A 20 -9.79 9.44 14.67
C LEU A 20 -9.32 8.00 14.41
N VAL A 21 -8.93 7.70 13.16
CA VAL A 21 -8.45 6.37 12.78
C VAL A 21 -7.15 6.02 13.50
N ASN A 22 -6.24 6.98 13.66
CA ASN A 22 -5.00 6.77 14.44
C ASN A 22 -5.24 6.62 15.95
N LYS A 23 -6.31 7.23 16.47
CA LYS A 23 -6.65 7.14 17.90
C LYS A 23 -7.42 5.86 18.25
N TYR A 24 -8.36 5.45 17.44
CA TYR A 24 -9.31 4.37 17.74
C TYR A 24 -9.09 3.09 16.91
N GLY A 25 -8.28 3.16 15.86
CA GLY A 25 -8.11 2.08 14.89
C GLY A 25 -9.08 2.15 13.72
N LEU A 26 -8.67 1.53 12.61
CA LEU A 26 -9.44 1.54 11.37
C LEU A 26 -10.76 0.78 11.52
N ASP A 27 -10.75 -0.38 12.20
CA ASP A 27 -11.91 -1.25 12.39
C ASP A 27 -12.98 -0.58 13.28
N ASP A 28 -12.60 0.06 14.37
CA ASP A 28 -13.53 0.72 15.28
C ASP A 28 -14.20 1.93 14.62
N VAL A 29 -13.43 2.73 13.87
CA VAL A 29 -13.99 3.86 13.13
C VAL A 29 -14.92 3.38 12.01
N ALA A 30 -14.56 2.33 11.29
CA ALA A 30 -15.41 1.73 10.26
C ALA A 30 -16.73 1.21 10.85
N LYS A 31 -16.68 0.55 12.00
CA LYS A 31 -17.86 0.10 12.74
C LYS A 31 -18.76 1.26 13.15
N MET A 32 -18.21 2.37 13.64
CA MET A 32 -18.96 3.58 13.98
C MET A 32 -19.65 4.17 12.75
N MET A 33 -19.03 4.07 11.58
CA MET A 33 -19.58 4.55 10.30
C MET A 33 -20.50 3.55 9.61
N SER A 34 -20.61 2.32 10.11
CA SER A 34 -21.35 1.22 9.48
C SER A 34 -20.88 0.89 8.05
N ILE A 35 -19.56 0.88 7.84
CA ILE A 35 -18.89 0.55 6.59
C ILE A 35 -17.76 -0.46 6.84
N GLU A 36 -17.21 -1.04 5.76
CA GLU A 36 -16.02 -1.88 5.85
C GLU A 36 -14.75 -1.03 6.06
N PRO A 37 -13.74 -1.53 6.79
CA PRO A 37 -12.50 -0.78 7.06
C PRO A 37 -11.81 -0.27 5.80
N TYR A 38 -11.76 -1.07 4.73
CA TYR A 38 -11.12 -0.67 3.47
C TYR A 38 -11.86 0.47 2.73
N GLU A 39 -13.17 0.65 2.97
CA GLU A 39 -13.93 1.75 2.37
C GLU A 39 -13.47 3.12 2.89
N ILE A 40 -12.95 3.19 4.13
CA ILE A 40 -12.36 4.42 4.68
C ILE A 40 -11.16 4.84 3.82
N LEU A 41 -10.32 3.86 3.40
CA LEU A 41 -9.18 4.11 2.54
C LEU A 41 -9.63 4.51 1.13
N GLU A 42 -10.54 3.75 0.51
CA GLU A 42 -11.03 4.03 -0.85
C GLU A 42 -11.68 5.41 -0.98
N LYS A 43 -12.34 5.89 0.08
CA LYS A 43 -12.90 7.25 0.15
C LYS A 43 -11.82 8.35 0.29
N GLY A 44 -10.55 7.97 0.44
CA GLY A 44 -9.44 8.91 0.58
C GLY A 44 -9.46 9.71 1.89
N LEU A 45 -10.06 9.15 2.94
CA LEU A 45 -10.25 9.83 4.22
C LEU A 45 -9.03 9.77 5.14
N VAL A 46 -7.99 8.99 4.80
CA VAL A 46 -6.79 8.79 5.61
C VAL A 46 -5.54 8.99 4.76
N GLU A 47 -4.60 9.80 5.23
CA GLU A 47 -3.29 9.99 4.60
C GLU A 47 -2.16 9.20 5.29
N THR A 48 -2.23 9.07 6.62
CA THR A 48 -1.23 8.36 7.42
C THR A 48 -1.89 7.45 8.43
N TYR A 49 -1.36 6.25 8.58
CA TYR A 49 -1.84 5.30 9.57
C TYR A 49 -0.68 4.74 10.39
N GLN A 50 -0.79 4.81 11.73
CA GLN A 50 0.30 4.51 12.68
C GLN A 50 0.40 3.03 13.09
N TYR A 51 -0.38 2.15 12.46
CA TYR A 51 -0.41 0.72 12.76
C TYR A 51 -0.43 -0.11 11.49
N SER A 52 -0.40 -1.44 11.64
CA SER A 52 -0.56 -2.35 10.52
C SER A 52 -1.98 -2.31 9.95
N ILE A 53 -2.09 -2.41 8.63
CA ILE A 53 -3.35 -2.54 7.90
C ILE A 53 -3.38 -3.95 7.29
N LEU A 54 -4.37 -4.76 7.66
CA LEU A 54 -4.54 -6.13 7.19
C LEU A 54 -5.88 -6.25 6.45
N ILE A 55 -5.86 -6.08 5.13
CA ILE A 55 -7.04 -6.06 4.25
C ILE A 55 -6.94 -7.17 3.18
N TRP A 56 -6.36 -8.30 3.53
CA TRP A 56 -6.25 -9.45 2.63
C TRP A 56 -7.65 -10.02 2.28
N ASP A 57 -7.78 -10.60 1.07
CA ASP A 57 -9.01 -11.21 0.56
C ASP A 57 -10.22 -10.24 0.56
N LYS A 58 -9.99 -8.95 0.31
CA LYS A 58 -11.03 -7.92 0.20
C LYS A 58 -11.05 -7.30 -1.20
N PRO A 59 -12.22 -6.86 -1.69
CA PRO A 59 -12.35 -6.31 -3.04
C PRO A 59 -11.85 -4.87 -3.16
N ILE A 60 -10.89 -4.47 -2.33
CA ILE A 60 -10.31 -3.12 -2.37
C ILE A 60 -9.63 -2.86 -3.72
N LYS A 61 -9.89 -1.70 -4.31
CA LYS A 61 -9.36 -1.27 -5.61
C LYS A 61 -8.42 -0.08 -5.52
N SER A 62 -8.45 0.67 -4.42
CA SER A 62 -7.67 1.88 -4.23
C SER A 62 -7.32 2.09 -2.77
N LEU A 63 -6.14 2.64 -2.49
CA LEU A 63 -5.73 3.13 -1.17
C LEU A 63 -6.11 4.61 -0.95
N GLY A 64 -6.82 5.23 -1.91
CA GLY A 64 -7.26 6.61 -1.81
C GLY A 64 -6.11 7.60 -1.67
N ASN A 65 -6.08 8.35 -0.58
CA ASN A 65 -5.04 9.33 -0.27
C ASN A 65 -3.96 8.81 0.69
N LEU A 66 -3.96 7.51 1.02
CA LEU A 66 -2.98 6.94 1.94
C LEU A 66 -1.55 7.09 1.39
N LYS A 67 -0.67 7.75 2.17
CA LYS A 67 0.72 8.01 1.83
C LYS A 67 1.69 7.20 2.69
N HIS A 68 1.38 7.02 3.97
CA HIS A 68 2.30 6.41 4.93
C HIS A 68 1.58 5.40 5.82
N VAL A 69 2.20 4.23 6.00
CA VAL A 69 1.78 3.20 6.95
C VAL A 69 2.93 2.91 7.90
N ASP A 70 2.73 3.15 9.20
CA ASP A 70 3.72 2.82 10.24
C ASP A 70 3.43 1.43 10.80
N GLY A 71 3.81 0.41 10.03
CA GLY A 71 3.54 -0.99 10.32
C GLY A 71 3.53 -1.82 9.04
N THR A 72 2.90 -2.98 9.09
CA THR A 72 2.70 -3.87 7.93
C THR A 72 1.45 -3.46 7.15
N LEU A 73 1.54 -3.44 5.82
CA LEU A 73 0.40 -3.34 4.93
C LEU A 73 0.23 -4.68 4.18
N ASP A 74 -0.87 -5.38 4.47
CA ASP A 74 -1.21 -6.66 3.84
C ASP A 74 -2.42 -6.48 2.92
N LEU A 75 -2.17 -6.60 1.61
CA LEU A 75 -3.12 -6.47 0.51
C LEU A 75 -3.13 -7.75 -0.34
N ASP A 76 -2.77 -8.90 0.23
CA ASP A 76 -2.77 -10.17 -0.48
C ASP A 76 -4.20 -10.49 -0.99
N GLU A 77 -4.29 -11.05 -2.20
CA GLU A 77 -5.55 -11.51 -2.80
C GLU A 77 -6.62 -10.41 -2.94
N THR A 78 -6.19 -9.15 -3.08
CA THR A 78 -7.09 -8.00 -3.30
C THR A 78 -7.27 -7.69 -4.79
N SER A 79 -8.15 -6.72 -5.10
CA SER A 79 -8.39 -6.25 -6.48
C SER A 79 -7.57 -5.02 -6.87
N ILE A 80 -6.52 -4.71 -6.10
CA ILE A 80 -5.73 -3.50 -6.30
C ILE A 80 -4.84 -3.60 -7.54
N ARG A 81 -4.82 -2.55 -8.37
CA ARG A 81 -3.97 -2.47 -9.57
C ARG A 81 -2.82 -1.48 -9.42
N SER A 82 -2.93 -0.54 -8.49
CA SER A 82 -1.89 0.45 -8.22
C SER A 82 -1.88 0.81 -6.74
N LEU A 83 -0.70 1.05 -6.17
CA LEU A 83 -0.58 1.56 -4.80
C LEU A 83 -0.83 3.07 -4.72
N GLY A 84 -1.06 3.74 -5.87
CA GLY A 84 -1.49 5.13 -5.94
C GLY A 84 -0.51 6.09 -5.28
N LYS A 85 -0.97 6.79 -4.24
CA LYS A 85 -0.20 7.83 -3.52
C LYS A 85 0.66 7.27 -2.37
N LEU A 86 0.66 5.96 -2.14
CA LEU A 86 1.45 5.35 -1.07
C LEU A 86 2.95 5.61 -1.31
N GLU A 87 3.61 6.26 -0.37
CA GLU A 87 5.02 6.64 -0.44
C GLU A 87 5.91 5.74 0.43
N SER A 88 5.41 5.29 1.59
CA SER A 88 6.19 4.46 2.49
C SER A 88 5.37 3.50 3.35
N VAL A 89 5.99 2.34 3.63
CA VAL A 89 5.54 1.34 4.61
C VAL A 89 6.74 1.03 5.50
N THR A 90 6.65 1.23 6.82
CA THR A 90 7.81 0.99 7.72
C THR A 90 8.01 -0.50 8.02
N GLY A 91 6.96 -1.30 8.00
CA GLY A 91 7.01 -2.75 8.13
C GLY A 91 7.05 -3.46 6.78
N ASN A 92 6.38 -4.62 6.70
CA ASN A 92 6.28 -5.40 5.47
C ASN A 92 5.16 -4.88 4.57
N LEU A 93 5.38 -4.96 3.24
CA LEU A 93 4.34 -4.76 2.25
C LEU A 93 4.09 -6.08 1.51
N LYS A 94 2.86 -6.59 1.59
CA LYS A 94 2.43 -7.82 0.93
C LYS A 94 1.30 -7.51 -0.04
N VAL A 95 1.49 -7.91 -1.32
CA VAL A 95 0.49 -7.73 -2.39
C VAL A 95 0.52 -8.97 -3.31
N LYS A 96 0.49 -10.16 -2.70
CA LYS A 96 0.53 -11.41 -3.45
C LYS A 96 -0.84 -11.70 -4.11
N TYR A 97 -0.81 -12.33 -5.28
CA TYR A 97 -2.00 -12.79 -5.99
C TYR A 97 -3.03 -11.68 -6.26
N SER A 98 -2.56 -10.45 -6.40
CA SER A 98 -3.37 -9.28 -6.77
C SER A 98 -2.98 -8.81 -8.17
N PRO A 99 -3.88 -8.21 -8.97
CA PRO A 99 -3.59 -7.73 -10.31
C PRO A 99 -2.81 -6.39 -10.27
N LEU A 100 -1.79 -6.31 -9.42
CA LEU A 100 -0.98 -5.10 -9.24
C LEU A 100 -0.09 -4.87 -10.45
N GLU A 101 -0.25 -3.74 -11.11
CA GLU A 101 0.49 -3.31 -12.30
C GLU A 101 1.50 -2.19 -12.00
N SER A 102 1.28 -1.41 -10.90
CA SER A 102 2.10 -0.26 -10.56
C SER A 102 2.29 -0.09 -9.06
N LEU A 103 3.53 0.22 -8.63
CA LEU A 103 3.86 0.62 -7.27
C LEU A 103 3.50 2.10 -6.97
N GLY A 104 3.00 2.86 -7.96
CA GLY A 104 2.59 4.26 -7.78
C GLY A 104 3.73 5.14 -7.31
N GLU A 105 3.50 5.85 -6.20
CA GLU A 105 4.48 6.78 -5.60
C GLU A 105 5.41 6.10 -4.57
N LEU A 106 5.34 4.77 -4.39
CA LEU A 106 6.09 4.03 -3.36
C LEU A 106 7.60 4.22 -3.54
N ARG A 107 8.26 4.68 -2.46
CA ARG A 107 9.71 4.90 -2.39
C ARG A 107 10.41 3.92 -1.46
N THR A 108 9.79 3.61 -0.32
CA THR A 108 10.47 2.81 0.71
C THR A 108 9.56 1.77 1.34
N VAL A 109 10.13 0.56 1.55
CA VAL A 109 9.56 -0.49 2.40
C VAL A 109 10.62 -0.84 3.45
N GLY A 110 10.31 -0.66 4.73
CA GLY A 110 11.26 -0.88 5.83
C GLY A 110 11.53 -2.37 6.10
N GLY A 111 10.54 -3.22 5.88
CA GLY A 111 10.64 -4.68 5.98
C GLY A 111 10.70 -5.36 4.62
N ASP A 112 10.03 -6.51 4.50
CA ASP A 112 9.95 -7.29 3.27
C ASP A 112 8.94 -6.68 2.28
N LEU A 113 9.28 -6.76 0.98
CA LEU A 113 8.36 -6.48 -0.13
C LEU A 113 8.01 -7.78 -0.86
N ARG A 114 6.75 -8.21 -0.79
CA ARG A 114 6.25 -9.44 -1.40
C ARG A 114 5.23 -9.13 -2.50
N LEU A 115 5.63 -9.36 -3.76
CA LEU A 115 4.87 -9.09 -4.97
C LEU A 115 4.56 -10.38 -5.77
N ILE A 116 4.45 -11.51 -5.08
CA ILE A 116 4.32 -12.84 -5.73
C ILE A 116 3.08 -12.87 -6.63
N ALA A 117 3.27 -13.32 -7.88
CA ALA A 117 2.20 -13.48 -8.86
C ALA A 117 1.36 -12.20 -9.07
N THR A 118 2.04 -11.07 -9.23
CA THR A 118 1.47 -9.78 -9.67
C THR A 118 1.93 -9.44 -11.09
N ASP A 119 1.28 -8.45 -11.71
CA ASP A 119 1.56 -8.03 -13.09
C ASP A 119 2.61 -6.91 -13.19
N ILE A 120 3.37 -6.69 -12.10
CA ILE A 120 4.36 -5.60 -12.03
C ILE A 120 5.50 -5.78 -13.02
N THR A 121 5.80 -4.75 -13.80
CA THR A 121 6.84 -4.78 -14.87
C THR A 121 8.05 -3.91 -14.57
N ASP A 122 7.94 -2.96 -13.63
CA ASP A 122 9.03 -2.08 -13.20
C ASP A 122 8.89 -1.74 -11.71
N PHE A 123 9.94 -1.16 -11.15
CA PHE A 123 9.94 -0.72 -9.74
C PHE A 123 9.46 0.72 -9.55
N GLY A 124 9.08 1.44 -10.62
CA GLY A 124 8.59 2.82 -10.54
C GLY A 124 9.55 3.73 -9.78
N LYS A 125 9.06 4.30 -8.67
CA LYS A 125 9.83 5.21 -7.80
C LYS A 125 10.47 4.51 -6.59
N LEU A 126 10.40 3.17 -6.50
CA LEU A 126 10.93 2.43 -5.37
C LEU A 126 12.46 2.61 -5.27
N GLU A 127 12.92 3.07 -4.13
CA GLU A 127 14.33 3.36 -3.84
C GLU A 127 14.96 2.26 -2.96
N SER A 128 14.20 1.74 -1.98
CA SER A 128 14.74 0.76 -1.04
C SER A 128 13.72 -0.21 -0.44
N VAL A 129 14.24 -1.43 -0.17
CA VAL A 129 13.58 -2.49 0.59
C VAL A 129 14.52 -2.88 1.73
N GLY A 130 14.08 -2.72 2.97
CA GLY A 130 14.88 -2.96 4.17
C GLY A 130 15.03 -4.44 4.55
N GLY A 131 14.16 -5.30 4.04
CA GLY A 131 14.19 -6.76 4.18
C GLY A 131 14.36 -7.44 2.84
N ASP A 132 13.65 -8.56 2.65
CA ASP A 132 13.67 -9.39 1.45
C ASP A 132 12.76 -8.84 0.36
N LEU A 133 13.13 -9.07 -0.90
CA LEU A 133 12.33 -8.80 -2.08
C LEU A 133 11.85 -10.10 -2.71
N ASP A 134 10.55 -10.35 -2.71
CA ASP A 134 9.97 -11.53 -3.34
C ASP A 134 9.12 -11.14 -4.56
N ILE A 135 9.66 -11.41 -5.75
CA ILE A 135 9.05 -11.11 -7.05
C ILE A 135 8.76 -12.39 -7.86
N ARG A 136 8.63 -13.52 -7.19
CA ARG A 136 8.32 -14.80 -7.86
C ARG A 136 6.99 -14.70 -8.62
N GLY A 137 6.98 -15.24 -9.84
CA GLY A 137 5.78 -15.20 -10.69
C GLY A 137 5.45 -13.85 -11.31
N THR A 138 6.30 -12.81 -11.14
CA THR A 138 6.13 -11.52 -11.80
C THR A 138 6.97 -11.42 -13.08
N PRO A 139 6.67 -10.49 -14.01
CA PRO A 139 7.56 -10.16 -15.13
C PRO A 139 8.98 -9.75 -14.70
N LEU A 140 9.13 -9.08 -13.54
CA LEU A 140 10.43 -8.65 -12.98
C LEU A 140 11.35 -9.81 -12.61
N ALA A 141 10.82 -11.00 -12.33
CA ALA A 141 11.61 -12.18 -12.00
C ALA A 141 12.60 -12.61 -13.12
N LYS A 142 12.38 -12.15 -14.35
CA LYS A 142 13.27 -12.38 -15.50
C LYS A 142 14.57 -11.55 -15.44
N LEU A 143 14.59 -10.46 -14.65
CA LEU A 143 15.78 -9.62 -14.52
C LEU A 143 16.88 -10.35 -13.76
N GLN A 144 18.15 -10.08 -14.13
CA GLN A 144 19.29 -10.53 -13.32
C GLN A 144 19.33 -9.80 -11.99
N GLU A 145 19.74 -10.47 -10.92
CA GLU A 145 19.78 -9.88 -9.57
C GLU A 145 20.65 -8.63 -9.52
N ARG A 146 21.84 -8.66 -10.14
CA ARG A 146 22.71 -7.47 -10.23
C ARG A 146 21.99 -6.27 -10.86
N LYS A 147 21.08 -6.52 -11.83
CA LYS A 147 20.30 -5.46 -12.47
C LYS A 147 19.27 -4.89 -11.49
N ILE A 148 18.59 -5.75 -10.72
CA ILE A 148 17.64 -5.33 -9.68
C ILE A 148 18.38 -4.46 -8.64
N ARG A 149 19.52 -4.96 -8.10
CA ARG A 149 20.33 -4.21 -7.10
C ARG A 149 20.94 -2.92 -7.63
N SER A 150 21.04 -2.73 -8.96
CA SER A 150 21.45 -1.46 -9.56
C SER A 150 20.30 -0.44 -9.70
N MET A 151 19.06 -0.91 -9.59
CA MET A 151 17.85 -0.07 -9.69
C MET A 151 17.33 0.36 -8.31
N ILE A 152 17.35 -0.57 -7.34
CA ILE A 152 16.83 -0.37 -6.00
C ILE A 152 17.78 -0.97 -4.95
N ASN A 153 17.81 -0.39 -3.76
CA ASN A 153 18.61 -0.89 -2.63
C ASN A 153 17.81 -1.96 -1.87
N VAL A 154 18.13 -3.24 -2.05
CA VAL A 154 17.55 -4.37 -1.31
C VAL A 154 18.58 -4.85 -0.28
N LYS A 155 18.25 -4.78 1.02
CA LYS A 155 19.15 -5.23 2.09
C LYS A 155 19.17 -6.75 2.27
N GLY A 156 18.02 -7.39 2.05
CA GLY A 156 17.85 -8.84 2.19
C GLY A 156 18.08 -9.61 0.89
N GLU A 157 17.48 -10.79 0.82
CA GLU A 157 17.53 -11.69 -0.30
C GLU A 157 16.52 -11.32 -1.40
N ILE A 158 16.79 -11.76 -2.64
CA ILE A 158 15.88 -11.56 -3.78
C ILE A 158 15.38 -12.90 -4.29
N TYR A 159 14.10 -13.18 -4.07
CA TYR A 159 13.43 -14.40 -4.51
C TYR A 159 12.76 -14.19 -5.88
N LYS A 160 13.17 -14.98 -6.90
CA LYS A 160 12.72 -14.85 -8.30
C LYS A 160 12.18 -16.13 -8.91
N LYS A 161 12.45 -17.29 -8.32
CA LYS A 161 12.03 -18.60 -8.84
C LYS A 161 10.97 -19.18 -7.91
N LEU A 162 9.92 -19.72 -8.50
CA LEU A 162 8.94 -20.58 -7.82
C LEU A 162 9.56 -21.93 -7.52
#